data_f53afe16a61f2e98b9919990eb707263
#
_entry.id   f53afe16a61f2e98b9919990eb707263
#
_cell.length_a   1.000
_cell.length_b   1.000
_cell.length_c   1.000
_cell.angle_alpha   90.00
_cell.angle_beta   90.00
_cell.angle_gamma   90.00
#
_symmetry.space_group_name_H-M   'P 1'
#
loop_
_entity.id
_entity.type
_entity.pdbx_description
1 polymer ?
#
loop_
_entity_poly.entity_id
_entity_poly.type
_entity_poly.pdbx_seq_one_letter_code
_entity_poly.pdbx_strand_id
1 'polypeptide(L)'
;MSAARADRLVELLAERELDSLLVTNLLNVRYLTGFTGTNGACIVSRDERLFFTDFRYVEQARDQVPDFERIQAGADMLRDVAKRLRGRAGFDDDHLSVASFTKVSETVPDGVELVPAGGLVEGLRAVKDDGEVAAMAAAAELSTGAYDSLRERGLAGRTEREVAVGLVRFMEDAGAEGPSFPPVVASGAHGALPHAVPRDVEIPRDTLVVIDMGAMVDGYCSDCTRTLATGSPPDDALELYELVRRAQQEALPAATAGAECRAVDRVARDIIDAAGHEEHFGHGLGHGVGLHVHEAPRLGKTAEGTLEAGNAVTVEPGVYLPGSVGVRIEDLVIVTGGEPRILTGFPKELVTVG
;
A
#
# COMPACT_ATOMS: atom_id res chain seq x y z
N MET A 1 11.82 17.80 4.72
CA MET A 1 10.65 16.91 4.83
C MET A 1 10.61 16.20 6.17
N SER A 2 11.65 15.48 6.60
CA SER A 2 11.67 14.73 7.89
C SER A 2 11.43 15.61 9.12
N ALA A 3 12.01 16.79 9.20
CA ALA A 3 11.81 17.72 10.31
C ALA A 3 10.33 18.11 10.46
N ALA A 4 9.64 18.48 9.37
CA ALA A 4 8.23 18.88 9.41
C ALA A 4 7.29 17.71 9.80
N ARG A 5 7.62 16.46 9.40
CA ARG A 5 6.86 15.26 9.80
C ARG A 5 7.01 14.97 11.29
N ALA A 6 8.22 15.13 11.83
CA ALA A 6 8.48 15.01 13.27
C ALA A 6 7.79 16.13 14.07
N ASP A 7 7.73 17.38 13.54
CA ASP A 7 6.99 18.48 14.18
C ASP A 7 5.49 18.18 14.28
N ARG A 8 4.87 17.69 13.20
CA ARG A 8 3.46 17.26 13.21
C ARG A 8 3.19 16.14 14.20
N LEU A 9 4.14 15.18 14.32
CA LEU A 9 4.01 14.13 15.31
C LEU A 9 4.03 14.69 16.74
N VAL A 10 4.89 15.67 17.03
CA VAL A 10 4.94 16.34 18.34
C VAL A 10 3.61 17.01 18.70
N GLU A 11 2.91 17.63 17.72
CA GLU A 11 1.57 18.18 17.93
C GLU A 11 0.58 17.10 18.35
N LEU A 12 0.56 15.95 17.65
CA LEU A 12 -0.30 14.81 17.99
C LEU A 12 0.03 14.19 19.36
N LEU A 13 1.31 14.16 19.74
CA LEU A 13 1.70 13.70 21.07
C LEU A 13 1.11 14.58 22.17
N ALA A 14 1.11 15.89 21.98
CA ALA A 14 0.51 16.83 22.93
C ALA A 14 -1.00 16.62 23.08
N GLU A 15 -1.73 16.36 21.98
CA GLU A 15 -3.17 16.06 22.00
C GLU A 15 -3.48 14.74 22.74
N ARG A 16 -2.55 13.78 22.74
CA ARG A 16 -2.66 12.48 23.43
C ARG A 16 -2.06 12.47 24.84
N GLU A 17 -1.59 13.63 25.32
CA GLU A 17 -0.90 13.76 26.61
C GLU A 17 0.31 12.80 26.72
N LEU A 18 1.08 12.63 25.64
CA LEU A 18 2.30 11.83 25.59
C LEU A 18 3.52 12.74 25.58
N ASP A 19 4.55 12.36 26.33
CA ASP A 19 5.82 13.09 26.35
C ASP A 19 6.73 12.70 25.18
N SER A 20 6.60 11.47 24.69
CA SER A 20 7.40 10.95 23.57
C SER A 20 6.71 9.77 22.86
N LEU A 21 7.20 9.44 21.66
CA LEU A 21 6.84 8.20 20.96
C LEU A 21 8.11 7.40 20.63
N LEU A 22 8.11 6.14 21.04
CA LEU A 22 9.04 5.13 20.55
C LEU A 22 8.51 4.55 19.25
N VAL A 23 9.27 4.68 18.18
CA VAL A 23 8.94 4.16 16.85
C VAL A 23 9.93 3.06 16.47
N THR A 24 9.42 1.84 16.24
CA THR A 24 10.22 0.66 15.88
C THR A 24 9.84 0.10 14.52
N ASN A 25 8.65 0.41 14.00
CA ASN A 25 8.25 0.08 12.64
C ASN A 25 9.14 0.80 11.62
N LEU A 26 9.90 0.04 10.81
CA LEU A 26 10.87 0.62 9.87
C LEU A 26 10.24 1.51 8.80
N LEU A 27 8.99 1.30 8.42
CA LEU A 27 8.28 2.19 7.50
C LEU A 27 8.00 3.55 8.17
N ASN A 28 7.62 3.54 9.45
CA ASN A 28 7.42 4.74 10.24
C ASN A 28 8.76 5.46 10.53
N VAL A 29 9.81 4.69 10.81
CA VAL A 29 11.18 5.22 10.94
C VAL A 29 11.60 5.89 9.63
N ARG A 30 11.41 5.23 8.47
CA ARG A 30 11.69 5.81 7.15
C ARG A 30 10.90 7.09 6.92
N TYR A 31 9.61 7.10 7.21
CA TYR A 31 8.74 8.26 7.05
C TYR A 31 9.24 9.47 7.85
N LEU A 32 9.62 9.26 9.12
CA LEU A 32 10.04 10.31 10.03
C LEU A 32 11.48 10.78 9.80
N THR A 33 12.38 9.88 9.40
CA THR A 33 13.82 10.14 9.39
C THR A 33 14.45 10.14 7.99
N GLY A 34 13.83 9.48 7.02
CA GLY A 34 14.40 9.19 5.71
C GLY A 34 15.28 7.93 5.68
N PHE A 35 15.48 7.24 6.80
CA PHE A 35 16.36 6.07 6.88
C PHE A 35 15.79 4.86 6.14
N THR A 36 16.62 4.27 5.27
CA THR A 36 16.22 3.11 4.43
C THR A 36 16.87 1.79 4.84
N GLY A 37 17.65 1.79 5.94
CA GLY A 37 18.29 0.57 6.44
C GLY A 37 17.31 -0.38 7.14
N THR A 38 17.78 -1.60 7.41
CA THR A 38 16.95 -2.69 7.96
C THR A 38 17.01 -2.83 9.47
N ASN A 39 17.71 -1.92 10.18
CA ASN A 39 17.76 -1.92 11.64
C ASN A 39 17.86 -0.49 12.16
N GLY A 40 16.77 0.02 12.69
CA GLY A 40 16.67 1.37 13.22
C GLY A 40 15.44 1.54 14.10
N ALA A 41 15.51 2.48 15.03
CA ALA A 41 14.39 2.95 15.84
C ALA A 41 14.55 4.44 16.09
N CYS A 42 13.48 5.15 16.37
CA CYS A 42 13.60 6.54 16.79
C CYS A 42 12.69 6.85 17.98
N ILE A 43 13.09 7.89 18.72
CA ILE A 43 12.26 8.53 19.74
C ILE A 43 12.03 9.97 19.25
N VAL A 44 10.76 10.35 19.21
CA VAL A 44 10.35 11.72 18.94
C VAL A 44 9.67 12.27 20.19
N SER A 45 10.13 13.40 20.67
CA SER A 45 9.52 14.16 21.75
C SER A 45 9.50 15.64 21.40
N ARG A 46 8.95 16.47 22.29
CA ARG A 46 8.98 17.92 22.11
C ARG A 46 10.41 18.47 22.02
N ASP A 47 11.32 17.92 22.83
CA ASP A 47 12.67 18.48 23.04
C ASP A 47 13.76 17.67 22.35
N GLU A 48 13.52 16.41 22.02
CA GLU A 48 14.53 15.51 21.47
C GLU A 48 14.01 14.72 20.27
N ARG A 49 14.88 14.52 19.29
CA ARG A 49 14.70 13.62 18.14
C ARG A 49 15.90 12.70 18.08
N LEU A 50 15.72 11.47 18.52
CA LEU A 50 16.80 10.50 18.64
C LEU A 50 16.58 9.38 17.62
N PHE A 51 17.63 9.06 16.89
CA PHE A 51 17.64 7.93 15.97
C PHE A 51 18.70 6.93 16.41
N PHE A 52 18.33 5.67 16.52
CA PHE A 52 19.20 4.58 16.94
C PHE A 52 19.40 3.60 15.80
N THR A 53 20.66 3.20 15.59
CA THR A 53 21.01 2.13 14.66
C THR A 53 22.28 1.44 15.10
N ASP A 54 22.65 0.32 14.49
CA ASP A 54 23.89 -0.38 14.81
C ASP A 54 25.06 0.07 13.91
N PHE A 55 26.24 -0.50 14.18
CA PHE A 55 27.51 -0.12 13.52
C PHE A 55 27.47 -0.27 12.00
N ARG A 56 26.61 -1.13 11.43
CA ARG A 56 26.49 -1.37 9.99
C ARG A 56 25.93 -0.18 9.23
N TYR A 57 25.16 0.66 9.91
CA TYR A 57 24.39 1.74 9.30
C TYR A 57 24.84 3.15 9.72
N VAL A 58 25.94 3.28 10.46
CA VAL A 58 26.41 4.59 10.96
C VAL A 58 26.67 5.59 9.82
N GLU A 59 27.34 5.14 8.75
CA GLU A 59 27.63 6.01 7.60
C GLU A 59 26.34 6.35 6.82
N GLN A 60 25.49 5.36 6.56
CA GLN A 60 24.21 5.58 5.91
C GLN A 60 23.30 6.55 6.69
N ALA A 61 23.26 6.39 8.01
CA ALA A 61 22.48 7.28 8.88
C ALA A 61 23.03 8.72 8.89
N ARG A 62 24.36 8.91 8.71
CA ARG A 62 24.96 10.24 8.59
C ARG A 62 24.37 11.01 7.42
N ASP A 63 24.17 10.34 6.29
CA ASP A 63 23.70 10.95 5.06
C ASP A 63 22.17 11.08 5.04
N GLN A 64 21.44 10.07 5.56
CA GLN A 64 20.00 9.99 5.44
C GLN A 64 19.21 10.63 6.57
N VAL A 65 19.81 10.77 7.77
CA VAL A 65 19.13 11.20 9.01
C VAL A 65 19.76 12.48 9.58
N PRO A 66 19.73 13.60 8.83
CA PRO A 66 20.38 14.84 9.28
C PRO A 66 19.60 15.54 10.42
N ASP A 67 18.30 15.33 10.53
CA ASP A 67 17.40 16.06 11.44
C ASP A 67 17.26 15.42 12.83
N PHE A 68 17.96 14.30 13.08
CA PHE A 68 17.94 13.56 14.35
C PHE A 68 19.34 13.43 14.94
N GLU A 69 19.43 13.40 16.27
CA GLU A 69 20.65 12.94 16.95
C GLU A 69 20.82 11.45 16.69
N ARG A 70 21.91 11.07 16.04
CA ARG A 70 22.21 9.68 15.65
C ARG A 70 23.00 9.00 16.75
N ILE A 71 22.49 7.90 17.26
CA ILE A 71 23.08 7.13 18.35
C ILE A 71 23.42 5.74 17.83
N GLN A 72 24.68 5.38 17.90
CA GLN A 72 25.10 4.02 17.65
C GLN A 72 24.73 3.16 18.86
N ALA A 73 23.78 2.26 18.67
CA ALA A 73 23.36 1.30 19.69
C ALA A 73 24.36 0.16 19.85
N GLY A 74 24.38 -0.43 21.03
CA GLY A 74 25.12 -1.65 21.33
C GLY A 74 24.45 -2.92 20.75
N ALA A 75 24.78 -4.06 21.32
CA ALA A 75 24.27 -5.36 20.88
C ALA A 75 22.74 -5.52 21.07
N ASP A 76 22.14 -4.78 21.99
CA ASP A 76 20.68 -4.79 22.26
C ASP A 76 20.11 -3.38 22.11
N MET A 77 19.81 -3.01 20.87
CA MET A 77 19.31 -1.68 20.52
C MET A 77 18.02 -1.32 21.29
N LEU A 78 17.09 -2.25 21.48
CA LEU A 78 15.85 -1.96 22.19
C LEU A 78 16.09 -1.58 23.65
N ARG A 79 17.06 -2.21 24.33
CA ARG A 79 17.45 -1.80 25.68
C ARG A 79 18.09 -0.42 25.71
N ASP A 80 18.91 -0.09 24.73
CA ASP A 80 19.54 1.23 24.66
C ASP A 80 18.52 2.34 24.38
N VAL A 81 17.55 2.08 23.51
CA VAL A 81 16.41 2.98 23.27
C VAL A 81 15.55 3.13 24.51
N ALA A 82 15.17 2.03 25.18
CA ALA A 82 14.31 2.05 26.37
C ALA A 82 14.87 2.92 27.51
N LYS A 83 16.19 2.94 27.72
CA LYS A 83 16.88 3.80 28.72
C LYS A 83 16.69 5.30 28.47
N ARG A 84 16.33 5.69 27.26
CA ARG A 84 16.15 7.10 26.88
C ARG A 84 14.69 7.57 27.00
N LEU A 85 13.74 6.66 27.19
CA LEU A 85 12.32 7.02 27.39
C LEU A 85 12.12 7.79 28.72
N ARG A 86 11.16 8.71 28.73
CA ARG A 86 10.83 9.57 29.88
C ARG A 86 9.32 9.80 29.94
N GLY A 87 8.82 10.00 31.16
CA GLY A 87 7.41 10.37 31.38
C GLY A 87 6.43 9.37 30.81
N ARG A 88 5.39 9.86 30.16
CA ARG A 88 4.39 9.05 29.45
C ARG A 88 4.87 8.80 28.02
N ALA A 89 5.49 7.64 27.79
CA ALA A 89 6.09 7.26 26.52
C ALA A 89 5.13 6.37 25.71
N GLY A 90 4.65 6.89 24.60
CA GLY A 90 3.90 6.12 23.60
C GLY A 90 4.81 5.10 22.89
N PHE A 91 4.24 4.03 22.40
CA PHE A 91 4.92 3.05 21.53
C PHE A 91 3.97 2.47 20.49
N ASP A 92 4.51 2.00 19.36
CA ASP A 92 3.77 1.39 18.26
C ASP A 92 3.33 -0.05 18.62
N ASP A 93 2.23 -0.17 19.37
CA ASP A 93 1.71 -1.43 19.93
C ASP A 93 1.15 -2.39 18.89
N ASP A 94 0.85 -1.94 17.70
CA ASP A 94 0.47 -2.76 16.54
C ASP A 94 1.68 -3.42 15.84
N HIS A 95 2.90 -2.97 16.15
CA HIS A 95 4.14 -3.49 15.55
C HIS A 95 5.05 -4.17 16.57
N LEU A 96 5.15 -3.63 17.78
CA LEU A 96 6.08 -4.14 18.79
C LEU A 96 5.64 -5.51 19.31
N SER A 97 6.43 -6.56 19.06
CA SER A 97 6.12 -7.90 19.56
C SER A 97 6.05 -7.94 21.09
N VAL A 98 5.31 -8.87 21.67
CA VAL A 98 5.23 -9.06 23.13
C VAL A 98 6.62 -9.24 23.74
N ALA A 99 7.52 -9.99 23.11
CA ALA A 99 8.89 -10.18 23.59
C ALA A 99 9.70 -8.87 23.58
N SER A 100 9.53 -8.05 22.54
CA SER A 100 10.15 -6.74 22.44
C SER A 100 9.58 -5.76 23.47
N PHE A 101 8.25 -5.74 23.65
CA PHE A 101 7.59 -4.95 24.67
C PHE A 101 8.07 -5.31 26.09
N THR A 102 8.14 -6.62 26.43
CA THR A 102 8.66 -7.07 27.72
C THR A 102 10.09 -6.56 27.96
N LYS A 103 10.95 -6.65 26.93
CA LYS A 103 12.31 -6.15 27.02
C LYS A 103 12.36 -4.64 27.26
N VAL A 104 11.53 -3.86 26.58
CA VAL A 104 11.43 -2.40 26.78
C VAL A 104 10.91 -2.12 28.20
N SER A 105 9.83 -2.75 28.64
CA SER A 105 9.19 -2.53 29.94
C SER A 105 10.08 -2.88 31.14
N GLU A 106 10.93 -3.91 31.00
CA GLU A 106 11.94 -4.27 32.02
C GLU A 106 13.15 -3.31 32.05
N THR A 107 13.29 -2.45 31.04
CA THR A 107 14.51 -1.62 30.86
C THR A 107 14.26 -0.13 31.04
N VAL A 108 13.03 0.34 30.87
CA VAL A 108 12.70 1.76 31.07
C VAL A 108 13.10 2.25 32.46
N PRO A 109 13.51 3.53 32.60
CA PRO A 109 13.80 4.11 33.91
C PRO A 109 12.57 4.14 34.83
N ASP A 110 12.81 4.19 36.14
CA ASP A 110 11.75 4.36 37.13
C ASP A 110 10.89 5.59 36.83
N GLY A 111 9.58 5.44 36.94
CA GLY A 111 8.60 6.50 36.68
C GLY A 111 8.21 6.69 35.23
N VAL A 112 8.71 5.91 34.29
CA VAL A 112 8.22 5.89 32.91
C VAL A 112 6.95 5.06 32.83
N GLU A 113 5.92 5.64 32.24
CA GLU A 113 4.66 4.96 31.88
C GLU A 113 4.68 4.65 30.38
N LEU A 114 4.58 3.37 30.00
CA LEU A 114 4.45 2.95 28.61
C LEU A 114 2.96 2.94 28.20
N VAL A 115 2.62 3.68 27.16
CA VAL A 115 1.25 3.88 26.67
C VAL A 115 1.12 3.36 25.24
N PRO A 116 0.17 2.45 24.94
CA PRO A 116 -0.14 2.07 23.55
C PRO A 116 -0.51 3.31 22.72
N ALA A 117 0.14 3.50 21.58
CA ALA A 117 0.01 4.68 20.75
C ALA A 117 0.17 4.37 19.24
N GLY A 118 -0.20 3.15 18.83
CA GLY A 118 -0.25 2.76 17.43
C GLY A 118 -1.18 3.63 16.60
N GLY A 119 -0.93 3.68 15.30
CA GLY A 119 -1.71 4.46 14.36
C GLY A 119 -1.37 5.95 14.27
N LEU A 120 -0.55 6.51 15.18
CA LEU A 120 -0.20 7.95 15.13
C LEU A 120 0.62 8.31 13.89
N VAL A 121 1.66 7.55 13.60
CA VAL A 121 2.50 7.80 12.41
C VAL A 121 1.80 7.35 11.15
N GLU A 122 1.06 6.25 11.19
CA GLU A 122 0.21 5.75 10.10
C GLU A 122 -0.86 6.79 9.72
N GLY A 123 -1.44 7.49 10.67
CA GLY A 123 -2.37 8.60 10.43
C GLY A 123 -1.71 9.76 9.68
N LEU A 124 -0.47 10.10 10.02
CA LEU A 124 0.31 11.09 9.26
C LEU A 124 0.63 10.61 7.83
N ARG A 125 0.98 9.32 7.67
CA ARG A 125 1.27 8.69 6.38
C ARG A 125 0.03 8.57 5.48
N ALA A 126 -1.17 8.51 6.06
CA ALA A 126 -2.41 8.40 5.30
C ALA A 126 -2.63 9.61 4.38
N VAL A 127 -2.22 10.81 4.80
CA VAL A 127 -2.34 12.06 4.02
C VAL A 127 -0.99 12.38 3.39
N LYS A 128 -0.89 12.20 2.08
CA LYS A 128 0.35 12.33 1.30
C LYS A 128 0.70 13.80 1.02
N ASP A 129 1.97 14.13 1.16
CA ASP A 129 2.51 15.39 0.65
C ASP A 129 2.81 15.30 -0.87
N ASP A 130 3.13 16.45 -1.49
CA ASP A 130 3.39 16.52 -2.94
C ASP A 130 4.58 15.64 -3.38
N GLY A 131 5.59 15.47 -2.52
CA GLY A 131 6.75 14.63 -2.80
C GLY A 131 6.39 13.15 -2.79
N GLU A 132 5.55 12.74 -1.84
CA GLU A 132 5.02 11.38 -1.75
C GLU A 132 4.14 11.05 -2.95
N VAL A 133 3.25 11.97 -3.33
CA VAL A 133 2.40 11.83 -4.52
C VAL A 133 3.23 11.74 -5.80
N ALA A 134 4.33 12.49 -5.91
CA ALA A 134 5.22 12.43 -7.07
C ALA A 134 5.93 11.06 -7.18
N ALA A 135 6.41 10.49 -6.07
CA ALA A 135 7.00 9.16 -6.05
C ALA A 135 5.99 8.06 -6.43
N MET A 136 4.76 8.14 -5.87
CA MET A 136 3.67 7.23 -6.23
C MET A 136 3.27 7.32 -7.70
N ALA A 137 3.22 8.54 -8.26
CA ALA A 137 2.93 8.75 -9.67
C ALA A 137 4.01 8.15 -10.57
N ALA A 138 5.29 8.31 -10.21
CA ALA A 138 6.41 7.67 -10.93
C ALA A 138 6.31 6.14 -10.86
N ALA A 139 5.99 5.57 -9.70
CA ALA A 139 5.76 4.14 -9.55
C ALA A 139 4.58 3.63 -10.41
N ALA A 140 3.47 4.39 -10.46
CA ALA A 140 2.31 4.07 -11.29
C ALA A 140 2.61 4.14 -12.80
N GLU A 141 3.47 5.06 -13.23
CA GLU A 141 3.93 5.16 -14.62
C GLU A 141 4.73 3.91 -15.03
N LEU A 142 5.61 3.40 -14.15
CA LEU A 142 6.35 2.16 -14.40
C LEU A 142 5.42 0.95 -14.53
N SER A 143 4.40 0.84 -13.69
CA SER A 143 3.38 -0.21 -13.81
C SER A 143 2.58 -0.08 -15.11
N THR A 144 2.22 1.13 -15.51
CA THR A 144 1.55 1.40 -16.78
C THR A 144 2.39 0.95 -17.98
N GLY A 145 3.68 1.30 -17.98
CA GLY A 145 4.63 0.84 -19.00
C GLY A 145 4.78 -0.67 -19.06
N ALA A 146 4.73 -1.36 -17.90
CA ALA A 146 4.76 -2.81 -17.84
C ALA A 146 3.52 -3.43 -18.52
N TYR A 147 2.32 -2.86 -18.32
CA TYR A 147 1.12 -3.27 -19.07
C TYR A 147 1.27 -3.03 -20.59
N ASP A 148 1.79 -1.88 -21.00
CA ASP A 148 2.00 -1.60 -22.44
C ASP A 148 2.96 -2.59 -23.07
N SER A 149 3.99 -3.05 -22.33
CA SER A 149 4.92 -4.07 -22.82
C SER A 149 4.25 -5.41 -23.18
N LEU A 150 3.10 -5.72 -22.57
CA LEU A 150 2.34 -6.95 -22.87
C LEU A 150 1.72 -6.90 -24.27
N ARG A 151 1.38 -5.73 -24.78
CA ARG A 151 0.84 -5.58 -26.16
C ARG A 151 1.85 -6.07 -27.21
N GLU A 152 3.13 -5.91 -26.95
CA GLU A 152 4.21 -6.35 -27.86
C GLU A 152 4.59 -7.82 -27.64
N ARG A 153 4.56 -8.28 -26.38
CA ARG A 153 5.08 -9.58 -25.97
C ARG A 153 4.03 -10.71 -26.06
N GLY A 154 2.74 -10.36 -26.05
CA GLY A 154 1.66 -11.32 -25.99
C GLY A 154 1.48 -11.99 -24.63
N LEU A 155 0.36 -12.68 -24.45
CA LEU A 155 0.03 -13.47 -23.26
C LEU A 155 -0.15 -14.94 -23.59
N ALA A 156 -0.90 -15.26 -24.67
CA ALA A 156 -1.24 -16.62 -25.04
C ALA A 156 -0.01 -17.49 -25.34
N GLY A 157 0.02 -18.71 -24.77
CA GLY A 157 1.14 -19.65 -24.95
C GLY A 157 2.35 -19.39 -24.03
N ARG A 158 2.33 -18.30 -23.25
CA ARG A 158 3.30 -18.07 -22.16
C ARG A 158 2.70 -18.57 -20.84
N THR A 159 3.54 -18.98 -19.90
CA THR A 159 3.02 -19.34 -18.58
C THR A 159 2.70 -18.10 -17.75
N GLU A 160 1.75 -18.23 -16.80
CA GLU A 160 1.43 -17.15 -15.84
C GLU A 160 2.70 -16.64 -15.13
N ARG A 161 3.61 -17.57 -14.76
CA ARG A 161 4.88 -17.24 -14.10
C ARG A 161 5.85 -16.50 -15.03
N GLU A 162 5.98 -16.89 -16.31
CA GLU A 162 6.84 -16.17 -17.27
C GLU A 162 6.36 -14.74 -17.48
N VAL A 163 5.04 -14.52 -17.50
CA VAL A 163 4.47 -13.18 -17.59
C VAL A 163 4.78 -12.38 -16.33
N ALA A 164 4.52 -12.92 -15.14
CA ALA A 164 4.79 -12.25 -13.87
C ALA A 164 6.27 -11.85 -13.73
N VAL A 165 7.21 -12.76 -14.01
CA VAL A 165 8.65 -12.48 -13.99
C VAL A 165 9.03 -11.42 -15.02
N GLY A 166 8.41 -11.47 -16.21
CA GLY A 166 8.66 -10.48 -17.26
C GLY A 166 8.22 -9.07 -16.89
N LEU A 167 7.10 -8.94 -16.17
CA LEU A 167 6.59 -7.66 -15.67
C LEU A 167 7.52 -7.06 -14.58
N VAL A 168 7.95 -7.88 -13.62
CA VAL A 168 8.92 -7.42 -12.59
C VAL A 168 10.20 -6.91 -13.25
N ARG A 169 10.79 -7.70 -14.14
CA ARG A 169 12.02 -7.29 -14.85
C ARG A 169 11.84 -6.00 -15.64
N PHE A 170 10.71 -5.85 -16.30
CA PHE A 170 10.42 -4.62 -17.04
C PHE A 170 10.43 -3.40 -16.11
N MET A 171 9.74 -3.49 -14.96
CA MET A 171 9.68 -2.38 -14.00
C MET A 171 11.06 -2.07 -13.40
N GLU A 172 11.84 -3.09 -13.03
CA GLU A 172 13.21 -2.92 -12.51
C GLU A 172 14.16 -2.31 -13.56
N ASP A 173 14.12 -2.81 -14.80
CA ASP A 173 14.92 -2.28 -15.93
C ASP A 173 14.54 -0.81 -16.25
N ALA A 174 13.30 -0.43 -15.97
CA ALA A 174 12.81 0.93 -16.15
C ALA A 174 13.08 1.85 -14.92
N GLY A 175 13.67 1.32 -13.84
CA GLY A 175 14.14 2.09 -12.69
C GLY A 175 13.35 1.93 -11.39
N ALA A 176 12.43 0.95 -11.30
CA ALA A 176 11.81 0.60 -10.03
C ALA A 176 12.82 0.00 -9.04
N GLU A 177 12.67 0.27 -7.75
CA GLU A 177 13.42 -0.41 -6.67
C GLU A 177 13.05 -1.91 -6.57
N GLY A 178 11.89 -2.28 -7.09
CA GLY A 178 11.31 -3.60 -7.12
C GLY A 178 9.80 -3.54 -7.29
N PRO A 179 9.10 -4.68 -7.26
CA PRO A 179 7.65 -4.71 -7.23
C PRO A 179 7.13 -4.31 -5.83
N SER A 180 5.96 -3.65 -5.76
CA SER A 180 5.28 -3.34 -4.49
C SER A 180 4.88 -4.60 -3.74
N PHE A 181 4.56 -5.65 -4.48
CA PHE A 181 4.17 -6.99 -4.03
C PHE A 181 4.42 -8.01 -5.16
N PRO A 182 4.44 -9.32 -4.86
CA PRO A 182 4.52 -10.37 -5.89
C PRO A 182 3.34 -10.26 -6.86
N PRO A 183 3.55 -10.03 -8.17
CA PRO A 183 2.46 -9.85 -9.12
C PRO A 183 1.51 -11.06 -9.17
N VAL A 184 0.22 -10.78 -9.30
CA VAL A 184 -0.79 -11.78 -9.67
C VAL A 184 -0.88 -11.84 -11.20
N VAL A 185 -0.81 -13.02 -11.76
CA VAL A 185 -1.15 -13.31 -13.17
C VAL A 185 -1.97 -14.59 -13.15
N ALA A 186 -3.26 -14.50 -13.46
CA ALA A 186 -4.17 -15.62 -13.32
C ALA A 186 -5.16 -15.69 -14.49
N SER A 187 -5.13 -16.79 -15.24
CA SER A 187 -5.91 -16.99 -16.45
C SER A 187 -7.15 -17.87 -16.22
N GLY A 188 -8.26 -17.55 -16.88
CA GLY A 188 -9.49 -18.31 -16.82
C GLY A 188 -9.99 -18.57 -15.41
N ALA A 189 -10.27 -19.81 -15.07
CA ALA A 189 -10.77 -20.22 -13.74
C ALA A 189 -9.78 -19.90 -12.58
N HIS A 190 -8.49 -19.78 -12.87
CA HIS A 190 -7.51 -19.35 -11.86
C HIS A 190 -7.68 -17.89 -11.46
N GLY A 191 -8.18 -17.04 -12.38
CA GLY A 191 -8.53 -15.65 -12.12
C GLY A 191 -9.64 -15.48 -11.07
N ALA A 192 -10.42 -16.54 -10.78
CA ALA A 192 -11.40 -16.54 -9.70
C ALA A 192 -10.80 -16.59 -8.30
N LEU A 193 -9.47 -16.63 -8.17
CA LEU A 193 -8.75 -16.53 -6.90
C LEU A 193 -8.20 -15.11 -6.75
N PRO A 194 -8.71 -14.28 -5.82
CA PRO A 194 -8.26 -12.87 -5.69
C PRO A 194 -6.74 -12.70 -5.47
N HIS A 195 -6.13 -13.65 -4.75
CA HIS A 195 -4.68 -13.68 -4.46
C HIS A 195 -4.00 -14.88 -5.11
N ALA A 196 -4.29 -15.11 -6.40
CA ALA A 196 -3.71 -16.19 -7.17
C ALA A 196 -2.18 -16.05 -7.25
N VAL A 197 -1.46 -17.15 -7.08
CA VAL A 197 -0.02 -17.21 -7.29
C VAL A 197 0.26 -17.69 -8.72
N PRO A 198 1.03 -16.97 -9.55
CA PRO A 198 1.31 -17.34 -10.93
C PRO A 198 1.92 -18.73 -11.04
N ARG A 199 1.32 -19.58 -11.89
CA ARG A 199 1.70 -21.01 -12.09
C ARG A 199 2.54 -21.20 -13.34
N ASP A 200 3.23 -22.34 -13.42
CA ASP A 200 3.89 -22.83 -14.65
C ASP A 200 2.85 -23.51 -15.57
N VAL A 201 1.78 -22.77 -15.91
CA VAL A 201 0.68 -23.21 -16.77
C VAL A 201 0.52 -22.17 -17.87
N GLU A 202 0.48 -22.63 -19.12
CA GLU A 202 0.29 -21.77 -20.27
C GLU A 202 -1.07 -21.05 -20.20
N ILE A 203 -1.04 -19.76 -20.48
CA ILE A 203 -2.23 -18.94 -20.64
C ILE A 203 -2.93 -19.35 -21.94
N PRO A 204 -4.18 -19.85 -21.88
CA PRO A 204 -4.88 -20.29 -23.09
C PRO A 204 -5.32 -19.08 -23.94
N ARG A 205 -5.72 -19.37 -25.19
CA ARG A 205 -6.46 -18.41 -26.00
C ARG A 205 -7.91 -18.31 -25.53
N ASP A 206 -8.58 -17.24 -25.95
CA ASP A 206 -10.02 -17.03 -25.77
C ASP A 206 -10.43 -17.02 -24.29
N THR A 207 -9.64 -16.34 -23.44
CA THR A 207 -9.91 -16.22 -22.00
C THR A 207 -9.62 -14.83 -21.46
N LEU A 208 -10.07 -14.56 -20.23
CA LEU A 208 -9.65 -13.41 -19.43
C LEU A 208 -8.45 -13.76 -18.57
N VAL A 209 -7.60 -12.78 -18.36
CA VAL A 209 -6.40 -12.88 -17.52
C VAL A 209 -6.37 -11.71 -16.55
N VAL A 210 -6.53 -11.99 -15.26
CA VAL A 210 -6.35 -10.98 -14.21
C VAL A 210 -4.85 -10.78 -13.99
N ILE A 211 -4.41 -9.55 -14.12
CA ILE A 211 -3.04 -9.14 -13.85
C ILE A 211 -3.09 -8.02 -12.82
N ASP A 212 -2.38 -8.21 -11.73
CA ASP A 212 -2.30 -7.26 -10.63
C ASP A 212 -0.83 -7.07 -10.25
N MET A 213 -0.37 -5.83 -10.28
CA MET A 213 1.03 -5.46 -10.03
C MET A 213 1.20 -4.02 -9.61
N GLY A 214 2.28 -3.77 -8.91
CA GLY A 214 2.74 -2.44 -8.58
C GLY A 214 4.26 -2.34 -8.61
N ALA A 215 4.78 -1.16 -8.85
CA ALA A 215 6.20 -0.82 -8.75
C ALA A 215 6.47 -0.02 -7.47
N MET A 216 7.76 0.09 -7.10
CA MET A 216 8.21 0.90 -5.99
C MET A 216 9.25 1.92 -6.44
N VAL A 217 9.05 3.19 -6.10
CA VAL A 217 9.97 4.31 -6.35
C VAL A 217 10.11 5.13 -5.07
N ASP A 218 11.34 5.39 -4.64
CA ASP A 218 11.65 6.05 -3.37
C ASP A 218 10.93 5.43 -2.16
N GLY A 219 10.70 4.08 -2.22
CA GLY A 219 9.96 3.30 -1.23
C GLY A 219 8.45 3.44 -1.29
N TYR A 220 7.89 4.29 -2.15
CA TYR A 220 6.46 4.42 -2.34
C TYR A 220 5.95 3.44 -3.38
N CYS A 221 4.86 2.77 -3.02
CA CYS A 221 4.22 1.75 -3.83
C CYS A 221 3.24 2.37 -4.84
N SER A 222 3.11 1.73 -6.00
CA SER A 222 1.90 1.78 -6.81
C SER A 222 1.14 0.47 -6.72
N ASP A 223 -0.12 0.50 -7.17
CA ASP A 223 -1.02 -0.64 -7.20
C ASP A 223 -1.97 -0.51 -8.38
N CYS A 224 -2.09 -1.57 -9.18
CA CYS A 224 -2.93 -1.54 -10.37
C CYS A 224 -3.32 -2.94 -10.83
N THR A 225 -4.61 -3.21 -10.88
CA THR A 225 -5.15 -4.41 -11.52
C THR A 225 -5.80 -4.08 -12.85
N ARG A 226 -5.52 -4.90 -13.85
CA ARG A 226 -6.30 -4.97 -15.10
C ARG A 226 -6.62 -6.42 -15.41
N THR A 227 -7.81 -6.62 -15.94
CA THR A 227 -8.18 -7.90 -16.56
C THR A 227 -8.08 -7.72 -18.07
N LEU A 228 -7.25 -8.54 -18.72
CA LEU A 228 -6.98 -8.50 -20.16
C LEU A 228 -7.61 -9.71 -20.84
N ALA A 229 -7.86 -9.63 -22.15
CA ALA A 229 -8.34 -10.74 -22.94
C ALA A 229 -7.21 -11.36 -23.78
N THR A 230 -7.27 -12.67 -23.98
CA THR A 230 -6.59 -13.36 -25.07
C THR A 230 -7.64 -13.84 -26.09
N GLY A 231 -7.48 -13.48 -27.36
CA GLY A 231 -8.46 -13.88 -28.39
C GLY A 231 -9.87 -13.38 -28.14
N SER A 232 -10.87 -14.28 -28.17
CA SER A 232 -12.30 -13.99 -28.01
C SER A 232 -12.86 -14.72 -26.78
N PRO A 233 -12.85 -14.14 -25.59
CA PRO A 233 -13.43 -14.74 -24.40
C PRO A 233 -14.94 -15.04 -24.56
N PRO A 234 -15.50 -15.99 -23.79
CA PRO A 234 -16.94 -16.28 -23.80
C PRO A 234 -17.80 -15.06 -23.43
N ASP A 235 -19.02 -15.00 -23.94
CA ASP A 235 -19.92 -13.85 -23.73
C ASP A 235 -20.24 -13.59 -22.26
N ASP A 236 -20.41 -14.62 -21.45
CA ASP A 236 -20.63 -14.51 -19.98
C ASP A 236 -19.45 -13.88 -19.25
N ALA A 237 -18.22 -14.16 -19.69
CA ALA A 237 -17.02 -13.51 -19.14
C ALA A 237 -16.93 -12.04 -19.56
N LEU A 238 -17.36 -11.70 -20.78
CA LEU A 238 -17.45 -10.32 -21.26
C LEU A 238 -18.53 -9.52 -20.52
N GLU A 239 -19.70 -10.12 -20.25
CA GLU A 239 -20.75 -9.51 -19.44
C GLU A 239 -20.27 -9.22 -18.02
N LEU A 240 -19.54 -10.16 -17.39
CA LEU A 240 -18.92 -9.97 -16.07
C LEU A 240 -17.91 -8.84 -16.08
N TYR A 241 -17.06 -8.77 -17.12
CA TYR A 241 -16.09 -7.68 -17.30
C TYR A 241 -16.77 -6.32 -17.31
N GLU A 242 -17.82 -6.15 -18.10
CA GLU A 242 -18.56 -4.90 -18.22
C GLU A 242 -19.28 -4.51 -16.91
N LEU A 243 -19.76 -5.50 -16.14
CA LEU A 243 -20.32 -5.26 -14.82
C LEU A 243 -19.29 -4.65 -13.87
N VAL A 244 -18.10 -5.28 -13.75
CA VAL A 244 -17.02 -4.80 -12.88
C VAL A 244 -16.50 -3.44 -13.34
N ARG A 245 -16.34 -3.26 -14.66
CA ARG A 245 -15.90 -1.98 -15.23
C ARG A 245 -16.86 -0.85 -14.89
N ARG A 246 -18.17 -1.08 -15.02
CA ARG A 246 -19.21 -0.11 -14.64
C ARG A 246 -19.16 0.20 -13.14
N ALA A 247 -19.03 -0.82 -12.28
CA ALA A 247 -18.93 -0.64 -10.84
C ALA A 247 -17.72 0.22 -10.46
N GLN A 248 -16.57 -0.01 -11.09
CA GLN A 248 -15.37 0.76 -10.87
C GLN A 248 -15.50 2.22 -11.34
N GLN A 249 -16.07 2.44 -12.53
CA GLN A 249 -16.27 3.77 -13.08
C GLN A 249 -17.23 4.62 -12.24
N GLU A 250 -18.31 4.02 -11.71
CA GLU A 250 -19.26 4.74 -10.85
C GLU A 250 -18.71 5.00 -9.44
N ALA A 251 -17.83 4.12 -8.93
CA ALA A 251 -17.23 4.30 -7.61
C ALA A 251 -16.09 5.34 -7.58
N LEU A 252 -15.36 5.52 -8.69
CA LEU A 252 -14.23 6.45 -8.76
C LEU A 252 -14.58 7.87 -8.31
N PRO A 253 -15.60 8.56 -8.85
CA PRO A 253 -15.93 9.93 -8.47
C PRO A 253 -16.45 10.04 -7.02
N ALA A 254 -16.84 8.92 -6.39
CA ALA A 254 -17.24 8.92 -4.99
C ALA A 254 -16.04 8.98 -4.01
N ALA A 255 -14.82 8.67 -4.48
CA ALA A 255 -13.59 8.73 -3.68
C ALA A 255 -13.10 10.19 -3.52
N THR A 256 -13.90 11.05 -2.90
CA THR A 256 -13.64 12.48 -2.70
C THR A 256 -13.52 12.83 -1.21
N ALA A 257 -12.85 13.94 -0.89
CA ALA A 257 -12.66 14.37 0.49
C ALA A 257 -14.01 14.63 1.19
N GLY A 258 -14.14 14.14 2.43
CA GLY A 258 -15.36 14.17 3.21
C GLY A 258 -16.32 12.99 2.98
N ALA A 259 -16.07 12.15 1.98
CA ALA A 259 -16.88 10.94 1.75
C ALA A 259 -16.61 9.90 2.85
N GLU A 260 -17.66 9.28 3.39
CA GLU A 260 -17.50 8.14 4.31
C GLU A 260 -16.91 6.95 3.57
N CYS A 261 -15.85 6.33 4.11
CA CYS A 261 -15.16 5.21 3.49
C CYS A 261 -16.10 4.04 3.11
N ARG A 262 -17.07 3.71 3.99
CA ARG A 262 -18.09 2.69 3.70
C ARG A 262 -19.10 3.12 2.63
N ALA A 263 -19.34 4.43 2.46
CA ALA A 263 -20.26 4.91 1.44
C ALA A 263 -19.64 4.81 0.03
N VAL A 264 -18.33 5.03 -0.09
CA VAL A 264 -17.59 4.82 -1.34
C VAL A 264 -17.63 3.35 -1.76
N ASP A 265 -17.38 2.43 -0.82
CA ASP A 265 -17.51 0.96 -1.07
C ASP A 265 -18.91 0.59 -1.58
N ARG A 266 -19.95 1.17 -0.96
CA ARG A 266 -21.34 0.84 -1.29
C ARG A 266 -21.66 1.14 -2.74
N VAL A 267 -21.11 2.17 -3.36
CA VAL A 267 -21.39 2.53 -4.76
C VAL A 267 -21.11 1.36 -5.70
N ALA A 268 -19.91 0.77 -5.63
CA ALA A 268 -19.56 -0.37 -6.46
C ALA A 268 -20.34 -1.63 -6.05
N ARG A 269 -20.50 -1.83 -4.75
CA ARG A 269 -21.12 -3.02 -4.19
C ARG A 269 -22.60 -3.12 -4.58
N ASP A 270 -23.37 -2.05 -4.47
CA ASP A 270 -24.80 -2.04 -4.85
C ASP A 270 -25.00 -2.40 -6.33
N ILE A 271 -24.08 -2.02 -7.21
CA ILE A 271 -24.13 -2.37 -8.65
C ILE A 271 -23.89 -3.87 -8.84
N ILE A 272 -22.90 -4.43 -8.15
CA ILE A 272 -22.53 -5.84 -8.24
C ILE A 272 -23.64 -6.73 -7.61
N ASP A 273 -24.15 -6.32 -6.45
CA ASP A 273 -25.21 -7.04 -5.72
C ASP A 273 -26.52 -7.04 -6.53
N ALA A 274 -26.90 -5.90 -7.16
CA ALA A 274 -28.08 -5.81 -8.02
C ALA A 274 -28.01 -6.72 -9.27
N ALA A 275 -26.79 -7.11 -9.67
CA ALA A 275 -26.57 -8.08 -10.75
C ALA A 275 -26.55 -9.54 -10.25
N GLY A 276 -26.75 -9.79 -8.94
CA GLY A 276 -26.79 -11.15 -8.36
C GLY A 276 -25.42 -11.71 -7.96
N HIS A 277 -24.42 -10.86 -7.78
CA HIS A 277 -23.04 -11.26 -7.44
C HIS A 277 -22.59 -10.85 -6.03
N GLU A 278 -23.52 -10.67 -5.09
CA GLU A 278 -23.23 -10.28 -3.70
C GLU A 278 -22.17 -11.18 -3.03
N GLU A 279 -22.28 -12.50 -3.22
CA GLU A 279 -21.35 -13.48 -2.61
C GLU A 279 -20.01 -13.57 -3.35
N HIS A 280 -19.91 -12.97 -4.54
CA HIS A 280 -18.71 -13.03 -5.39
C HIS A 280 -17.82 -11.81 -5.31
N PHE A 281 -18.21 -10.77 -4.56
CA PHE A 281 -17.39 -9.60 -4.22
C PHE A 281 -17.06 -9.62 -2.73
N GLY A 282 -16.09 -10.44 -2.35
CA GLY A 282 -15.79 -10.78 -0.96
C GLY A 282 -14.86 -9.83 -0.21
N HIS A 283 -14.12 -8.93 -0.89
CA HIS A 283 -13.21 -7.96 -0.27
C HIS A 283 -13.79 -6.55 -0.20
N GLY A 284 -13.07 -5.62 0.41
CA GLY A 284 -13.39 -4.20 0.37
C GLY A 284 -13.17 -3.59 -1.01
N LEU A 285 -13.77 -2.43 -1.26
CA LEU A 285 -13.56 -1.71 -2.53
C LEU A 285 -12.11 -1.26 -2.71
N GLY A 286 -11.35 -1.06 -1.62
CA GLY A 286 -9.98 -0.62 -1.71
C GLY A 286 -9.32 -0.31 -0.37
N HIS A 287 -8.10 0.17 -0.46
CA HIS A 287 -7.24 0.49 0.68
C HIS A 287 -6.30 1.66 0.38
N GLY A 288 -5.73 2.22 1.43
CA GLY A 288 -4.64 3.19 1.31
C GLY A 288 -3.38 2.55 0.75
N VAL A 289 -2.60 3.34 0.01
CA VAL A 289 -1.29 2.96 -0.52
C VAL A 289 -0.27 4.04 -0.14
N GLY A 290 0.97 3.66 0.09
CA GLY A 290 2.06 4.59 0.40
C GLY A 290 3.41 3.88 0.49
N LEU A 291 4.12 4.01 1.62
CA LEU A 291 5.33 3.24 1.92
C LEU A 291 5.05 1.74 2.10
N HIS A 292 3.82 1.39 2.39
CA HIS A 292 3.31 0.02 2.37
C HIS A 292 2.19 -0.06 1.37
N VAL A 293 2.06 -1.19 0.68
CA VAL A 293 0.98 -1.37 -0.31
C VAL A 293 -0.40 -1.30 0.34
N HIS A 294 -0.54 -1.82 1.56
CA HIS A 294 -1.79 -1.79 2.31
C HIS A 294 -1.68 -0.85 3.53
N GLU A 295 -2.19 0.38 3.39
CA GLU A 295 -2.25 1.37 4.46
C GLU A 295 -3.69 1.78 4.79
N ALA A 296 -3.84 2.71 5.74
CA ALA A 296 -5.08 3.44 5.95
C ALA A 296 -5.26 4.53 4.87
N PRO A 297 -6.52 4.92 4.58
CA PRO A 297 -7.78 4.35 5.05
C PRO A 297 -8.19 3.08 4.30
N ARG A 298 -9.17 2.33 4.84
CA ARG A 298 -9.80 1.20 4.14
C ARG A 298 -11.12 1.64 3.53
N LEU A 299 -11.46 1.13 2.34
CA LEU A 299 -12.78 1.26 1.72
C LEU A 299 -13.46 -0.10 1.76
N GLY A 300 -14.54 -0.25 2.54
CA GLY A 300 -15.18 -1.55 2.72
C GLY A 300 -16.48 -1.47 3.53
N LYS A 301 -17.22 -2.59 3.58
CA LYS A 301 -18.54 -2.69 4.26
C LYS A 301 -18.53 -2.17 5.70
N THR A 302 -17.43 -2.41 6.42
CA THR A 302 -17.27 -2.07 7.85
C THR A 302 -16.25 -0.97 8.08
N ALA A 303 -15.76 -0.32 7.02
CA ALA A 303 -14.79 0.75 7.14
C ALA A 303 -15.37 1.94 7.89
N GLU A 304 -14.58 2.51 8.79
CA GLU A 304 -14.89 3.70 9.56
C GLU A 304 -14.14 4.91 9.02
N GLY A 305 -14.57 6.11 9.41
CA GLY A 305 -13.94 7.36 9.03
C GLY A 305 -14.35 7.89 7.66
N THR A 306 -13.73 8.98 7.30
CA THR A 306 -13.95 9.72 6.05
C THR A 306 -12.63 9.90 5.31
N LEU A 307 -12.72 10.00 3.99
CA LEU A 307 -11.57 10.33 3.16
C LEU A 307 -11.14 11.80 3.36
N GLU A 308 -9.85 12.02 3.38
CA GLU A 308 -9.26 13.35 3.44
C GLU A 308 -8.52 13.67 2.13
N ALA A 309 -8.49 14.94 1.76
CA ALA A 309 -7.66 15.37 0.63
C ALA A 309 -6.19 15.01 0.86
N GLY A 310 -5.55 14.36 -0.11
CA GLY A 310 -4.21 13.79 0.03
C GLY A 310 -4.18 12.31 0.42
N ASN A 311 -5.32 11.68 0.77
CA ASN A 311 -5.34 10.22 0.85
C ASN A 311 -5.02 9.62 -0.53
N ALA A 312 -4.20 8.58 -0.56
CA ALA A 312 -3.97 7.76 -1.73
C ALA A 312 -4.66 6.43 -1.51
N VAL A 313 -5.65 6.08 -2.35
CA VAL A 313 -6.45 4.87 -2.17
C VAL A 313 -6.66 4.13 -3.48
N THR A 314 -6.84 2.82 -3.41
CA THR A 314 -7.29 2.01 -4.55
C THR A 314 -8.82 2.03 -4.67
N VAL A 315 -9.31 1.87 -5.90
CA VAL A 315 -10.72 1.61 -6.22
C VAL A 315 -10.75 0.39 -7.14
N GLU A 316 -10.99 -0.78 -6.55
CA GLU A 316 -10.69 -2.10 -7.13
C GLU A 316 -11.84 -3.12 -7.00
N PRO A 317 -13.07 -2.83 -7.44
CA PRO A 317 -14.11 -3.85 -7.38
C PRO A 317 -13.69 -5.09 -8.18
N GLY A 318 -14.06 -6.25 -7.65
CA GLY A 318 -13.78 -7.52 -8.31
C GLY A 318 -14.92 -8.52 -8.10
N VAL A 319 -15.18 -9.35 -9.10
CA VAL A 319 -16.15 -10.46 -9.04
C VAL A 319 -15.43 -11.74 -9.43
N TYR A 320 -15.56 -12.77 -8.58
CA TYR A 320 -14.82 -14.01 -8.69
C TYR A 320 -15.79 -15.19 -8.68
N LEU A 321 -15.95 -15.86 -9.83
CA LEU A 321 -16.84 -17.01 -10.01
C LEU A 321 -16.03 -18.31 -9.87
N PRO A 322 -16.13 -19.03 -8.74
CA PRO A 322 -15.29 -20.21 -8.48
C PRO A 322 -15.36 -21.25 -9.59
N GLY A 323 -14.19 -21.66 -10.10
CA GLY A 323 -14.08 -22.65 -11.17
C GLY A 323 -14.41 -22.14 -12.58
N SER A 324 -14.70 -20.84 -12.74
CA SER A 324 -15.06 -20.22 -14.01
C SER A 324 -14.13 -19.07 -14.38
N VAL A 325 -14.32 -17.89 -13.81
CA VAL A 325 -13.61 -16.67 -14.20
C VAL A 325 -13.57 -15.68 -13.04
N GLY A 326 -12.54 -14.82 -13.00
CA GLY A 326 -12.51 -13.64 -12.16
C GLY A 326 -12.22 -12.38 -12.97
N VAL A 327 -12.73 -11.26 -12.49
CA VAL A 327 -12.48 -9.93 -13.05
C VAL A 327 -12.20 -8.98 -11.90
N ARG A 328 -11.11 -8.21 -11.99
CA ARG A 328 -10.82 -7.04 -11.15
C ARG A 328 -10.29 -5.93 -12.03
N ILE A 329 -10.76 -4.71 -11.78
CA ILE A 329 -10.31 -3.48 -12.44
C ILE A 329 -10.06 -2.46 -11.35
N GLU A 330 -8.88 -1.91 -11.31
CA GLU A 330 -8.38 -1.08 -10.22
C GLU A 330 -7.67 0.15 -10.71
N ASP A 331 -7.90 1.26 -10.04
CA ASP A 331 -7.05 2.45 -10.13
C ASP A 331 -6.56 2.89 -8.75
N LEU A 332 -5.32 3.33 -8.69
CA LEU A 332 -4.77 4.09 -7.58
C LEU A 332 -5.08 5.58 -7.80
N VAL A 333 -5.70 6.21 -6.82
CA VAL A 333 -6.13 7.61 -6.90
C VAL A 333 -5.67 8.43 -5.71
N ILE A 334 -5.43 9.71 -5.93
CA ILE A 334 -5.29 10.71 -4.86
C ILE A 334 -6.63 11.40 -4.68
N VAL A 335 -7.13 11.33 -3.46
CA VAL A 335 -8.37 12.01 -3.02
C VAL A 335 -8.16 13.51 -3.04
N THR A 336 -9.11 14.23 -3.63
CA THR A 336 -9.12 15.70 -3.69
C THR A 336 -10.45 16.25 -3.17
N GLY A 337 -10.60 17.58 -3.10
CA GLY A 337 -11.88 18.22 -2.80
C GLY A 337 -12.91 18.16 -3.94
N GLY A 338 -12.55 17.57 -5.07
CA GLY A 338 -13.39 17.37 -6.25
C GLY A 338 -13.16 15.98 -6.83
N GLU A 339 -13.05 15.86 -8.15
CA GLU A 339 -12.73 14.58 -8.80
C GLU A 339 -11.36 14.06 -8.33
N PRO A 340 -11.22 12.76 -7.98
CA PRO A 340 -9.96 12.18 -7.58
C PRO A 340 -8.95 12.19 -8.74
N ARG A 341 -7.69 12.42 -8.43
CA ARG A 341 -6.60 12.34 -9.40
C ARG A 341 -6.16 10.89 -9.57
N ILE A 342 -6.44 10.30 -10.73
CA ILE A 342 -6.02 8.94 -11.08
C ILE A 342 -4.52 8.95 -11.39
N LEU A 343 -3.76 8.04 -10.79
CA LEU A 343 -2.32 7.86 -11.04
C LEU A 343 -2.02 6.76 -12.07
N THR A 344 -2.88 5.75 -12.18
CA THR A 344 -2.73 4.59 -13.07
C THR A 344 -3.22 4.92 -14.49
N GLY A 345 -2.39 4.72 -15.50
CA GLY A 345 -2.63 5.22 -16.86
C GLY A 345 -3.13 4.19 -17.89
N PHE A 346 -3.10 2.86 -17.57
CA PHE A 346 -3.50 1.85 -18.55
C PHE A 346 -5.04 1.80 -18.73
N PRO A 347 -5.56 1.61 -19.98
CA PRO A 347 -7.00 1.63 -20.25
C PRO A 347 -7.82 0.65 -19.41
N LYS A 348 -9.08 1.05 -19.13
CA LYS A 348 -10.09 0.22 -18.45
C LYS A 348 -11.06 -0.46 -19.40
N GLU A 349 -11.02 -0.12 -20.66
CA GLU A 349 -11.67 -0.88 -21.72
C GLU A 349 -10.93 -2.20 -21.91
N LEU A 350 -11.68 -3.27 -22.28
CA LEU A 350 -11.07 -4.58 -22.47
C LEU A 350 -10.02 -4.54 -23.59
N VAL A 351 -8.77 -4.77 -23.20
CA VAL A 351 -7.67 -4.86 -24.16
C VAL A 351 -7.40 -6.33 -24.45
N THR A 352 -7.42 -6.69 -25.75
CA THR A 352 -7.01 -8.02 -26.21
C THR A 352 -5.52 -8.02 -26.51
N VAL A 353 -4.81 -8.97 -25.93
CA VAL A 353 -3.36 -9.17 -26.09
C VAL A 353 -3.10 -10.56 -26.67
N GLY A 354 -2.54 -10.60 -27.87
CA GLY A 354 -2.34 -11.83 -28.66
C GLY A 354 -1.30 -12.79 -28.11
#